data_aca1efac3b13bf5e0b7afcc19574d202
#
_entry.id   aca1efac3b13bf5e0b7afcc19574d202
#
_cell.length_a   1.000
_cell.length_b   1.000
_cell.length_c   1.000
_cell.angle_alpha   90.00
_cell.angle_beta   90.00
_cell.angle_gamma   90.00
#
_symmetry.space_group_name_H-M   'P 1'
#
loop_
_entity.id
_entity.type
_entity.pdbx_description
1 polymer ?
#
loop_
_entity_poly.entity_id
_entity_poly.type
_entity_poly.pdbx_seq_one_letter_code
_entity_poly.pdbx_strand_id
1 'polypeptide(L)'
;MIKLINILKEMVTPDEINQVDNFADQVLSPVDVDLSSKHVLDRLTGRESDVTFEQLIGFFTRLGQHKKEFIDFFERYNEIVATDRKSKLNIPFINLTNKAIAKTIMRKLNFLSDTPKLTFE
;
A
#
# COMPACT_ATOMS: atom_id res chain seq x y z
N MET A 1 -11.06 -5.46 -28.67
CA MET A 1 -11.82 -4.53 -27.82
C MET A 1 -11.88 -4.99 -26.36
N ILE A 2 -12.37 -6.20 -26.12
CA ILE A 2 -12.45 -6.74 -24.77
C ILE A 2 -11.06 -6.84 -24.11
N LYS A 3 -10.04 -7.28 -24.85
CA LYS A 3 -8.67 -7.37 -24.33
C LYS A 3 -8.10 -6.01 -23.96
N LEU A 4 -8.39 -4.98 -24.74
CA LEU A 4 -7.93 -3.63 -24.44
C LEU A 4 -8.57 -3.10 -23.16
N ILE A 5 -9.85 -3.37 -22.95
CA ILE A 5 -10.56 -2.96 -21.74
C ILE A 5 -9.96 -3.68 -20.53
N ASN A 6 -9.64 -4.97 -20.66
CA ASN A 6 -9.03 -5.75 -19.57
C ASN A 6 -7.65 -5.21 -19.23
N ILE A 7 -6.84 -4.85 -20.22
CA ILE A 7 -5.52 -4.26 -20.00
C ILE A 7 -5.65 -2.94 -19.25
N LEU A 8 -6.62 -2.10 -19.64
CA LEU A 8 -6.86 -0.82 -18.96
C LEU A 8 -7.31 -1.02 -17.51
N LYS A 9 -8.03 -2.09 -17.20
CA LYS A 9 -8.46 -2.42 -15.85
C LYS A 9 -7.31 -2.90 -14.96
N GLU A 10 -6.24 -3.45 -15.55
CA GLU A 10 -5.09 -3.90 -14.79
C GLU A 10 -4.22 -2.76 -14.29
N MET A 11 -4.38 -1.57 -14.89
CA MET A 11 -3.64 -0.38 -14.48
C MET A 11 -4.45 0.42 -13.47
N VAL A 12 -3.78 0.87 -12.41
CA VAL A 12 -4.44 1.73 -11.43
C VAL A 12 -4.40 3.16 -11.96
N THR A 13 -5.55 3.80 -12.02
CA THR A 13 -5.65 5.19 -12.48
C THR A 13 -5.33 6.16 -11.34
N PRO A 14 -4.95 7.42 -11.64
CA PRO A 14 -4.76 8.43 -10.59
C PRO A 14 -5.99 8.63 -9.71
N ASP A 15 -7.20 8.58 -10.27
CA ASP A 15 -8.43 8.67 -9.48
C ASP A 15 -8.56 7.49 -8.52
N GLU A 16 -8.23 6.29 -8.97
CA GLU A 16 -8.26 5.11 -8.13
C GLU A 16 -7.22 5.20 -7.00
N ILE A 17 -6.04 5.75 -7.29
CA ILE A 17 -5.02 5.97 -6.26
C ILE A 17 -5.55 6.91 -5.19
N ASN A 18 -6.25 7.99 -5.59
CA ASN A 18 -6.88 8.91 -4.64
C ASN A 18 -7.95 8.20 -3.80
N GLN A 19 -8.73 7.31 -4.41
CA GLN A 19 -9.74 6.54 -3.68
C GLN A 19 -9.10 5.60 -2.66
N VAL A 20 -7.99 4.94 -3.03
CA VAL A 20 -7.25 4.07 -2.11
C VAL A 20 -6.67 4.90 -0.97
N ASP A 21 -6.09 6.05 -1.25
CA ASP A 21 -5.52 6.95 -0.25
C ASP A 21 -6.58 7.37 0.76
N ASN A 22 -7.75 7.82 0.28
CA ASN A 22 -8.86 8.21 1.15
C ASN A 22 -9.36 7.03 1.98
N PHE A 23 -9.46 5.85 1.39
CA PHE A 23 -9.87 4.65 2.08
C PHE A 23 -8.86 4.27 3.18
N ALA A 24 -7.57 4.32 2.86
CA ALA A 24 -6.50 4.04 3.81
C ALA A 24 -6.57 5.00 5.00
N ASP A 25 -6.80 6.29 4.75
CA ASP A 25 -6.95 7.30 5.80
C ASP A 25 -8.11 6.97 6.73
N GLN A 26 -9.20 6.45 6.19
CA GLN A 26 -10.36 6.07 7.00
C GLN A 26 -10.09 4.86 7.87
N VAL A 27 -9.49 3.81 7.30
CA VAL A 27 -9.31 2.55 8.02
C VAL A 27 -8.14 2.59 9.00
N LEU A 28 -7.19 3.50 8.80
CA LEU A 28 -6.00 3.63 9.64
C LEU A 28 -5.99 4.92 10.48
N SER A 29 -7.11 5.67 10.49
CA SER A 29 -7.22 6.87 11.31
C SER A 29 -6.78 6.59 12.76
N PRO A 30 -6.00 7.45 13.41
CA PRO A 30 -5.64 8.81 13.02
C PRO A 30 -4.39 8.94 12.14
N VAL A 31 -3.83 7.84 11.65
CA VAL A 31 -2.68 7.90 10.76
C VAL A 31 -3.14 8.33 9.36
N ASP A 32 -2.48 9.33 8.82
CA ASP A 32 -2.71 9.83 7.46
C ASP A 32 -1.76 9.09 6.50
N VAL A 33 -2.33 8.35 5.56
CA VAL A 33 -1.54 7.60 4.58
C VAL A 33 -1.34 8.45 3.34
N ASP A 34 -0.11 8.49 2.84
CA ASP A 34 0.23 9.24 1.63
C ASP A 34 0.77 8.29 0.57
N LEU A 35 0.03 8.14 -0.52
CA LEU A 35 0.40 7.29 -1.67
C LEU A 35 0.87 8.13 -2.86
N SER A 36 1.21 9.41 -2.66
CA SER A 36 1.50 10.34 -3.75
C SER A 36 2.98 10.39 -4.16
N SER A 37 3.84 9.57 -3.55
CA SER A 37 5.25 9.59 -3.94
C SER A 37 5.43 9.17 -5.39
N LYS A 38 6.47 9.70 -6.03
CA LYS A 38 6.74 9.41 -7.44
C LYS A 38 6.92 7.91 -7.69
N HIS A 39 7.65 7.22 -6.81
CA HIS A 39 7.88 5.78 -6.97
C HIS A 39 6.59 4.97 -6.88
N VAL A 40 5.67 5.36 -5.98
CA VAL A 40 4.37 4.71 -5.88
C VAL A 40 3.56 4.94 -7.14
N LEU A 41 3.50 6.19 -7.61
CA LEU A 41 2.75 6.53 -8.82
C LEU A 41 3.30 5.80 -10.04
N ASP A 42 4.62 5.81 -10.21
CA ASP A 42 5.27 5.12 -11.33
C ASP A 42 5.00 3.62 -11.29
N ARG A 43 5.04 3.02 -10.10
CA ARG A 43 4.81 1.57 -9.93
C ARG A 43 3.37 1.19 -10.24
N LEU A 44 2.40 2.02 -9.85
CA LEU A 44 0.99 1.70 -9.99
C LEU A 44 0.43 2.04 -11.38
N THR A 45 0.92 3.11 -11.99
CA THR A 45 0.41 3.57 -13.29
C THR A 45 1.23 3.07 -14.47
N GLY A 46 2.36 2.41 -14.22
CA GLY A 46 3.20 1.86 -15.26
C GLY A 46 2.56 0.69 -15.99
N ARG A 47 2.93 0.50 -17.26
CA ARG A 47 2.36 -0.56 -18.09
C ARG A 47 2.67 -1.96 -17.57
N GLU A 48 3.76 -2.10 -16.83
CA GLU A 48 4.19 -3.38 -16.27
C GLU A 48 3.63 -3.62 -14.88
N SER A 49 2.77 -2.72 -14.40
CA SER A 49 2.18 -2.89 -13.08
C SER A 49 1.28 -4.12 -13.04
N ASP A 50 1.53 -4.98 -12.06
CA ASP A 50 0.71 -6.15 -11.78
C ASP A 50 -0.18 -5.93 -10.54
N VAL A 51 -0.22 -4.70 -10.03
CA VAL A 51 -1.01 -4.34 -8.85
C VAL A 51 -2.33 -3.73 -9.32
N THR A 52 -3.44 -4.27 -8.82
CA THR A 52 -4.78 -3.80 -9.18
C THR A 52 -5.39 -2.95 -8.07
N PHE A 53 -6.42 -2.17 -8.43
CA PHE A 53 -7.19 -1.40 -7.48
C PHE A 53 -7.75 -2.29 -6.36
N GLU A 54 -8.33 -3.43 -6.74
CA GLU A 54 -8.93 -4.38 -5.80
C GLU A 54 -7.88 -4.92 -4.82
N GLN A 55 -6.66 -5.16 -5.29
CA GLN A 55 -5.58 -5.64 -4.43
C GLN A 55 -5.17 -4.58 -3.41
N LEU A 56 -5.14 -3.31 -3.82
CA LEU A 56 -4.83 -2.22 -2.91
C LEU A 56 -5.93 -2.03 -1.86
N ILE A 57 -7.19 -2.06 -2.27
CA ILE A 57 -8.32 -1.98 -1.33
C ILE A 57 -8.27 -3.16 -0.36
N GLY A 58 -8.00 -4.36 -0.86
CA GLY A 58 -7.86 -5.55 -0.01
C GLY A 58 -6.71 -5.42 0.97
N PHE A 59 -5.57 -4.89 0.52
CA PHE A 59 -4.41 -4.65 1.38
C PHE A 59 -4.79 -3.75 2.56
N PHE A 60 -5.39 -2.60 2.30
CA PHE A 60 -5.75 -1.66 3.37
C PHE A 60 -6.93 -2.16 4.21
N THR A 61 -7.84 -2.92 3.63
CA THR A 61 -8.93 -3.57 4.40
C THR A 61 -8.33 -4.49 5.46
N ARG A 62 -7.38 -5.34 5.07
CA ARG A 62 -6.75 -6.29 6.00
C ARG A 62 -5.84 -5.57 7.00
N LEU A 63 -5.09 -4.57 6.53
CA LEU A 63 -4.26 -3.77 7.43
C LEU A 63 -5.13 -3.04 8.46
N GLY A 64 -6.29 -2.54 8.05
CA GLY A 64 -7.24 -1.89 8.94
C GLY A 64 -7.77 -2.82 10.03
N GLN A 65 -7.87 -4.11 9.76
CA GLN A 65 -8.24 -5.11 10.75
C GLN A 65 -7.15 -5.31 11.80
N HIS A 66 -5.91 -4.91 11.48
CA HIS A 66 -4.75 -4.95 12.39
C HIS A 66 -4.27 -3.54 12.73
N LYS A 67 -5.19 -2.59 12.72
CA LYS A 67 -4.90 -1.16 12.92
C LYS A 67 -4.10 -0.89 14.19
N LYS A 68 -4.48 -1.51 15.30
CA LYS A 68 -3.79 -1.30 16.58
C LYS A 68 -2.33 -1.70 16.49
N GLU A 69 -2.06 -2.86 15.90
CA GLU A 69 -0.69 -3.35 15.70
C GLU A 69 0.08 -2.43 14.77
N PHE A 70 -0.56 -1.96 13.70
CA PHE A 70 0.06 -1.04 12.76
C PHE A 70 0.45 0.27 13.45
N ILE A 71 -0.45 0.85 14.24
CA ILE A 71 -0.18 2.11 14.94
C ILE A 71 0.95 1.93 15.94
N ASP A 72 0.94 0.84 16.74
CA ASP A 72 2.01 0.56 17.68
C ASP A 72 3.36 0.44 16.99
N PHE A 73 3.40 -0.28 15.88
CA PHE A 73 4.61 -0.46 15.07
C PHE A 73 5.09 0.88 14.51
N PHE A 74 4.14 1.63 13.95
CA PHE A 74 4.40 2.92 13.30
C PHE A 74 4.94 3.95 14.29
N GLU A 75 4.44 3.96 15.53
CA GLU A 75 4.92 4.88 16.57
C GLU A 75 6.30 4.48 17.09
N ARG A 76 6.61 3.19 17.06
CA ARG A 76 7.86 2.66 17.60
C ARG A 76 9.04 2.87 16.66
N TYR A 77 8.81 2.84 15.37
CA TYR A 77 9.88 2.88 14.36
C TYR A 77 9.63 4.01 13.35
N ASN A 78 10.74 4.62 12.89
CA ASN A 78 10.65 5.68 11.87
C ASN A 78 10.31 5.15 10.50
N GLU A 79 10.58 3.88 10.23
CA GLU A 79 10.30 3.23 8.96
C GLU A 79 9.88 1.80 9.22
N ILE A 80 8.80 1.37 8.59
CA ILE A 80 8.29 0.00 8.70
C ILE A 80 7.90 -0.51 7.33
N VAL A 81 7.84 -1.84 7.19
CA VAL A 81 7.29 -2.49 6.01
C VAL A 81 5.99 -3.19 6.41
N ALA A 82 4.89 -2.88 5.75
CA ALA A 82 3.64 -3.59 5.93
C ALA A 82 3.54 -4.65 4.82
N THR A 83 3.41 -5.92 5.22
CA THR A 83 3.38 -7.06 4.30
C THR A 83 2.05 -7.78 4.41
N ASP A 84 1.31 -7.83 3.31
CA ASP A 84 0.06 -8.56 3.20
C ASP A 84 0.32 -9.92 2.59
N ARG A 85 0.10 -10.98 3.36
CA ARG A 85 0.33 -12.35 2.89
C ARG A 85 -0.61 -12.75 1.77
N LYS A 86 -1.82 -12.21 1.78
CA LYS A 86 -2.82 -12.62 0.79
C LYS A 86 -2.51 -12.11 -0.61
N SER A 87 -2.18 -10.82 -0.73
CA SER A 87 -1.82 -10.24 -2.02
C SER A 87 -0.34 -10.32 -2.33
N LYS A 88 0.50 -10.61 -1.33
CA LYS A 88 1.96 -10.61 -1.41
C LYS A 88 2.52 -9.21 -1.67
N LEU A 89 1.74 -8.19 -1.38
CA LEU A 89 2.18 -6.80 -1.50
C LEU A 89 2.94 -6.36 -0.25
N ASN A 90 4.00 -5.61 -0.47
CA ASN A 90 4.80 -5.01 0.58
C ASN A 90 4.85 -3.51 0.35
N ILE A 91 4.49 -2.74 1.37
CA ILE A 91 4.56 -1.28 1.29
C ILE A 91 5.44 -0.77 2.42
N PRO A 92 6.63 -0.26 2.11
CA PRO A 92 7.45 0.45 3.10
C PRO A 92 6.86 1.82 3.37
N PHE A 93 6.67 2.14 4.65
CA PHE A 93 6.17 3.44 5.08
C PHE A 93 7.21 4.17 5.91
N ILE A 94 7.36 5.47 5.67
CA ILE A 94 8.15 6.37 6.51
C ILE A 94 7.19 7.14 7.41
N ASN A 95 7.51 7.19 8.71
CA ASN A 95 6.75 7.99 9.66
C ASN A 95 7.24 9.44 9.63
N LEU A 96 6.38 10.33 9.20
CA LEU A 96 6.66 11.76 9.20
C LEU A 96 5.51 12.48 9.90
N THR A 97 5.64 12.67 11.22
CA THR A 97 4.67 13.41 12.04
C THR A 97 3.22 12.90 11.85
N ASN A 98 2.97 11.64 12.23
CA ASN A 98 1.67 10.96 12.10
C ASN A 98 1.22 10.73 10.66
N LYS A 99 2.11 10.92 9.71
CA LYS A 99 1.83 10.69 8.30
C LYS A 99 2.65 9.49 7.84
N ALA A 100 1.98 8.48 7.29
CA ALA A 100 2.63 7.28 6.76
C ALA A 100 2.85 7.47 5.27
N ILE A 101 4.06 7.82 4.88
CA ILE A 101 4.41 8.04 3.48
C ILE A 101 4.87 6.71 2.89
N ALA A 102 4.12 6.21 1.90
CA ALA A 102 4.51 5.01 1.17
C ALA A 102 5.70 5.34 0.27
N LYS A 103 6.81 4.60 0.44
CA LYS A 103 8.00 4.81 -0.38
C LYS A 103 7.84 4.17 -1.76
N THR A 104 7.25 3.00 -1.80
CA THR A 104 7.01 2.23 -3.03
C THR A 104 6.00 1.14 -2.71
N ILE A 105 5.64 0.36 -3.72
CA ILE A 105 4.81 -0.83 -3.56
C ILE A 105 5.50 -1.95 -4.30
N MET A 106 5.69 -3.09 -3.62
CA MET A 106 6.41 -4.22 -4.20
C MET A 106 5.60 -5.50 -4.02
N ARG A 107 5.55 -6.31 -5.08
CA ARG A 107 5.03 -7.67 -4.97
C ARG A 107 6.24 -8.60 -4.92
N LYS A 108 6.52 -9.13 -3.75
CA LYS A 108 7.67 -10.02 -3.59
C LYS A 108 7.38 -11.04 -2.50
N LEU A 109 7.45 -12.30 -2.87
CA LEU A 109 7.39 -13.39 -1.92
C LEU A 109 8.69 -13.38 -1.10
N ASN A 110 8.57 -13.59 0.21
CA ASN A 110 9.74 -13.63 1.11
C ASN A 110 10.59 -12.36 1.02
N PHE A 111 9.93 -11.20 1.02
CA PHE A 111 10.64 -9.92 1.06
C PHE A 111 11.48 -9.82 2.33
N LEU A 112 12.78 -9.65 2.14
CA LEU A 112 13.73 -9.50 3.25
C LEU A 112 14.15 -8.05 3.34
N SER A 113 14.14 -7.51 4.55
CA SER A 113 14.56 -6.14 4.82
C SER A 113 15.04 -6.04 6.26
N ASP A 114 16.04 -5.18 6.49
CA ASP A 114 16.47 -4.83 7.83
C ASP A 114 15.46 -3.93 8.53
N THR A 115 14.56 -3.33 7.77
CA THR A 115 13.48 -2.51 8.29
C THR A 115 12.46 -3.40 9.00
N PRO A 116 11.97 -3.00 10.19
CA PRO A 116 10.94 -3.77 10.90
C PRO A 116 9.73 -4.02 10.00
N LYS A 117 9.23 -5.25 10.03
CA LYS A 117 8.18 -5.70 9.13
C LYS A 117 6.96 -6.16 9.92
N LEU A 118 5.80 -5.59 9.61
CA LEU A 118 4.50 -6.05 10.10
C LEU A 118 3.85 -6.92 9.04
N THR A 119 3.68 -8.20 9.33
CA THR A 119 3.04 -9.14 8.40
C THR A 119 1.61 -9.42 8.86
N PHE A 120 0.66 -9.37 7.94
CA PHE A 120 -0.76 -9.58 8.23
C PHE A 120 -1.45 -10.31 7.09
N GLU A 121 -2.64 -10.79 7.36
CA GLU A 121 -3.50 -11.39 6.34
C GLU A 121 -4.98 -11.27 6.69
#